data_c058cef70a08a3a619aa84908df80378
#
_entry.id   c058cef70a08a3a619aa84908df80378
#
_cell.length_a   1.000
_cell.length_b   1.000
_cell.length_c   1.000
_cell.angle_alpha   90.00
_cell.angle_beta   90.00
_cell.angle_gamma   90.00
#
_symmetry.space_group_name_H-M   'P 1'
#
loop_
_entity.id
_entity.type
_entity.pdbx_description
1 polymer ?
#
loop_
_entity_poly.entity_id
_entity_poly.type
_entity_poly.pdbx_seq_one_letter_code
_entity_poly.pdbx_strand_id
1 'polypeptide(L)'
;MEHDNLFIQILEILSIKHTEDFTIRFYESHPHKNNLFGLSEMLRYYNIENVAAEIQKTQENLSSLDVPFVAYVDHEFVLVRHVSTEAIIYSWRGKNITLSIPVFLERWSGIVLLFESTDESIEPDYKEHRKEYLRQRIVIACFVSLLLSLIGCALITNRGMEIGIWGLWGVNVIGASFCGILLSREILGSDKYVNKICSL
;
A
#
# COMPACT_ATOMS: atom_id res chain seq x y z
N MET A 1 -6.74 9.31 0.84
CA MET A 1 -6.97 8.59 2.12
C MET A 1 -5.60 8.27 2.66
N GLU A 2 -5.25 8.69 3.86
CA GLU A 2 -3.93 8.40 4.44
C GLU A 2 -3.93 6.92 4.86
N HIS A 3 -2.99 6.14 4.32
CA HIS A 3 -2.91 4.71 4.62
C HIS A 3 -2.49 4.47 6.07
N ASP A 4 -3.08 3.48 6.73
CA ASP A 4 -2.69 3.05 8.08
C ASP A 4 -1.32 2.34 8.08
N ASN A 5 -0.85 1.90 6.92
CA ASN A 5 0.39 1.16 6.73
C ASN A 5 1.60 2.10 6.66
N LEU A 6 2.51 1.99 7.64
CA LEU A 6 3.71 2.81 7.77
C LEU A 6 4.63 2.72 6.54
N PHE A 7 4.80 1.52 5.95
CA PHE A 7 5.65 1.33 4.77
C PHE A 7 5.10 2.10 3.56
N ILE A 8 3.78 2.05 3.33
CA ILE A 8 3.14 2.79 2.23
C ILE A 8 3.28 4.30 2.47
N GLN A 9 3.09 4.78 3.70
CA GLN A 9 3.26 6.20 4.04
C GLN A 9 4.68 6.68 3.72
N ILE A 10 5.72 5.86 3.96
CA ILE A 10 7.10 6.20 3.60
C ILE A 10 7.25 6.28 2.08
N LEU A 11 6.73 5.33 1.32
CA LEU A 11 6.79 5.35 -0.14
C LEU A 11 6.09 6.58 -0.72
N GLU A 12 4.93 6.96 -0.15
CA GLU A 12 4.17 8.14 -0.58
C GLU A 12 4.92 9.44 -0.29
N ILE A 13 5.49 9.60 0.92
CA ILE A 13 6.20 10.84 1.29
C ILE A 13 7.49 11.01 0.48
N LEU A 14 8.15 9.91 0.12
CA LEU A 14 9.31 9.90 -0.77
C LEU A 14 8.93 9.95 -2.26
N SER A 15 7.63 9.96 -2.59
CA SER A 15 7.13 9.93 -3.97
C SER A 15 7.64 8.74 -4.80
N ILE A 16 7.87 7.61 -4.16
CA ILE A 16 8.35 6.39 -4.82
C ILE A 16 7.24 5.79 -5.70
N LYS A 17 7.58 5.49 -6.94
CA LYS A 17 6.65 4.81 -7.86
C LYS A 17 6.42 3.39 -7.40
N HIS A 18 5.20 3.10 -7.01
CA HIS A 18 4.79 1.78 -6.54
C HIS A 18 3.37 1.44 -7.01
N THR A 19 3.04 0.16 -6.99
CA THR A 19 1.71 -0.38 -7.28
C THR A 19 1.06 -0.78 -5.96
N GLU A 20 -0.03 -0.12 -5.58
CA GLU A 20 -0.70 -0.30 -4.28
C GLU A 20 -0.96 -1.77 -3.95
N ASP A 21 -1.58 -2.51 -4.88
CA ASP A 21 -1.91 -3.93 -4.69
C ASP A 21 -0.68 -4.82 -4.44
N PHE A 22 0.42 -4.57 -5.14
CA PHE A 22 1.66 -5.31 -4.94
C PHE A 22 2.29 -4.94 -3.60
N THR A 23 2.40 -3.63 -3.30
CA THR A 23 3.02 -3.13 -2.07
C THR A 23 2.29 -3.63 -0.82
N ILE A 24 0.95 -3.63 -0.83
CA ILE A 24 0.14 -4.18 0.28
C ILE A 24 0.43 -5.67 0.46
N ARG A 25 0.38 -6.46 -0.61
CA ARG A 25 0.64 -7.91 -0.53
C ARG A 25 2.07 -8.21 -0.09
N PHE A 26 3.05 -7.46 -0.60
CA PHE A 26 4.45 -7.57 -0.20
C PHE A 26 4.62 -7.31 1.29
N TYR A 27 4.06 -6.21 1.81
CA TYR A 27 4.06 -5.90 3.23
C TYR A 27 3.38 -6.98 4.06
N GLU A 28 2.17 -7.42 3.67
CA GLU A 28 1.41 -8.42 4.41
C GLU A 28 2.09 -9.79 4.44
N SER A 29 2.80 -10.17 3.40
CA SER A 29 3.54 -11.43 3.31
C SER A 29 4.89 -11.41 4.04
N HIS A 30 5.40 -10.22 4.43
CA HIS A 30 6.71 -10.12 5.04
C HIS A 30 6.69 -10.64 6.49
N PRO A 31 7.56 -11.62 6.86
CA PRO A 31 7.53 -12.28 8.18
C PRO A 31 7.81 -11.32 9.34
N HIS A 32 8.58 -10.27 9.09
CA HIS A 32 9.01 -9.27 10.08
C HIS A 32 8.36 -7.90 9.88
N LYS A 33 7.17 -7.82 9.29
CA LYS A 33 6.49 -6.56 8.93
C LYS A 33 6.25 -5.59 10.11
N ASN A 34 6.20 -6.12 11.34
CA ASN A 34 5.88 -5.34 12.53
C ASN A 34 7.12 -4.87 13.31
N ASN A 35 8.31 -5.07 12.80
CA ASN A 35 9.54 -4.63 13.46
C ASN A 35 10.44 -3.79 12.54
N LEU A 36 11.39 -3.10 13.16
CA LEU A 36 12.29 -2.18 12.46
C LEU A 36 13.17 -2.89 11.41
N PHE A 37 13.57 -4.13 11.70
CA PHE A 37 14.37 -4.93 10.78
C PHE A 37 13.60 -5.21 9.49
N GLY A 38 12.37 -5.69 9.61
CA GLY A 38 11.53 -5.95 8.43
C GLY A 38 11.20 -4.68 7.64
N LEU A 39 10.95 -3.56 8.34
CA LEU A 39 10.78 -2.27 7.66
C LEU A 39 12.03 -1.87 6.88
N SER A 40 13.21 -2.02 7.49
CA SER A 40 14.50 -1.77 6.84
C SER A 40 14.72 -2.67 5.62
N GLU A 41 14.41 -3.97 5.71
CA GLU A 41 14.51 -4.91 4.58
C GLU A 41 13.57 -4.52 3.44
N MET A 42 12.32 -4.18 3.76
CA MET A 42 11.35 -3.74 2.75
C MET A 42 11.79 -2.46 2.03
N LEU A 43 12.35 -1.48 2.76
CA LEU A 43 12.89 -0.26 2.17
C LEU A 43 14.08 -0.57 1.23
N ARG A 44 15.01 -1.43 1.64
CA ARG A 44 16.13 -1.87 0.80
C ARG A 44 15.67 -2.60 -0.46
N TYR A 45 14.61 -3.38 -0.37
CA TYR A 45 14.02 -4.06 -1.53
C TYR A 45 13.52 -3.07 -2.59
N TYR A 46 13.13 -1.84 -2.18
CA TYR A 46 12.75 -0.74 -3.07
C TYR A 46 13.93 0.18 -3.43
N ASN A 47 15.16 -0.23 -3.15
CA ASN A 47 16.40 0.57 -3.32
C ASN A 47 16.34 1.91 -2.54
N ILE A 48 15.73 1.91 -1.37
CA ILE A 48 15.72 3.05 -0.46
C ILE A 48 16.82 2.81 0.58
N GLU A 49 17.82 3.69 0.58
CA GLU A 49 18.87 3.65 1.59
C GLU A 49 18.28 3.94 2.97
N ASN A 50 18.70 3.16 3.96
CA ASN A 50 18.17 3.37 5.31
C ASN A 50 19.17 2.91 6.37
N VAL A 51 19.15 3.59 7.52
CA VAL A 51 20.01 3.33 8.67
C VAL A 51 19.17 3.42 9.95
N ALA A 52 19.18 2.34 10.73
CA ALA A 52 18.60 2.33 12.07
C ALA A 52 19.68 2.76 13.08
N ALA A 53 19.34 3.67 13.97
CA ALA A 53 20.22 4.17 15.01
C ALA A 53 19.47 4.37 16.33
N GLU A 54 20.21 4.28 17.44
CA GLU A 54 19.75 4.71 18.74
C GLU A 54 20.52 5.99 19.11
N ILE A 55 19.81 7.06 19.40
CA ILE A 55 20.38 8.37 19.73
C ILE A 55 19.88 8.85 21.09
N GLN A 56 20.66 9.73 21.71
CA GLN A 56 20.29 10.32 23.00
C GLN A 56 19.03 11.19 22.83
N LYS A 57 18.09 11.05 23.78
CA LYS A 57 16.80 11.76 23.80
C LYS A 57 16.96 13.21 24.22
N THR A 58 17.56 14.03 23.37
CA THR A 58 17.75 15.46 23.59
C THR A 58 17.05 16.25 22.49
N GLN A 59 16.63 17.46 22.80
CA GLN A 59 16.01 18.34 21.81
C GLN A 59 16.98 18.70 20.67
N GLU A 60 18.27 18.86 21.00
CA GLU A 60 19.31 19.17 20.03
C GLU A 60 19.46 18.04 19.01
N ASN A 61 19.59 16.79 19.47
CA ASN A 61 19.68 15.63 18.60
C ASN A 61 18.41 15.47 17.75
N LEU A 62 17.22 15.63 18.36
CA LEU A 62 15.96 15.53 17.62
C LEU A 62 15.86 16.59 16.52
N SER A 63 16.31 17.82 16.79
CA SER A 63 16.28 18.92 15.82
C SER A 63 17.32 18.80 14.72
N SER A 64 18.36 18.01 14.93
CA SER A 64 19.41 17.75 13.93
C SER A 64 19.05 16.64 12.93
N LEU A 65 17.95 15.89 13.17
CA LEU A 65 17.51 14.84 12.27
C LEU A 65 16.80 15.43 11.06
N ASP A 66 17.17 14.93 9.89
CA ASP A 66 16.47 15.25 8.65
C ASP A 66 15.10 14.55 8.63
N VAL A 67 14.07 15.33 8.38
CA VAL A 67 12.70 14.78 8.21
C VAL A 67 12.43 14.46 6.73
N PRO A 68 11.66 13.41 6.43
CA PRO A 68 10.96 12.50 7.34
C PRO A 68 11.82 11.36 7.88
N PHE A 69 11.52 10.86 9.06
CA PHE A 69 12.13 9.67 9.64
C PHE A 69 11.13 8.85 10.46
N VAL A 70 11.42 7.57 10.71
CA VAL A 70 10.62 6.75 11.62
C VAL A 70 11.20 6.80 13.03
N ALA A 71 10.32 6.98 14.01
CA ALA A 71 10.66 6.95 15.44
C ALA A 71 9.87 5.86 16.17
N TYR A 72 10.44 5.29 17.24
CA TYR A 72 9.75 4.34 18.11
C TYR A 72 9.21 5.05 19.34
N VAL A 73 7.88 5.24 19.38
CA VAL A 73 7.15 6.02 20.37
C VAL A 73 6.03 5.18 20.95
N ASP A 74 5.90 5.11 22.28
CA ASP A 74 4.84 4.35 22.97
C ASP A 74 4.69 2.90 22.46
N HIS A 75 5.82 2.20 22.23
CA HIS A 75 5.87 0.83 21.71
C HIS A 75 5.36 0.64 20.27
N GLU A 76 5.19 1.71 19.49
CA GLU A 76 4.82 1.67 18.08
C GLU A 76 5.80 2.49 17.21
N PHE A 77 5.92 2.13 15.95
CA PHE A 77 6.68 2.90 14.98
C PHE A 77 5.78 3.98 14.35
N VAL A 78 6.25 5.21 14.37
CA VAL A 78 5.54 6.38 13.84
C VAL A 78 6.40 7.11 12.81
N LEU A 79 5.77 7.68 11.80
CA LEU A 79 6.44 8.49 10.77
C LEU A 79 6.45 9.96 11.20
N VAL A 80 7.62 10.46 11.57
CA VAL A 80 7.82 11.88 11.89
C VAL A 80 7.91 12.66 10.59
N ARG A 81 7.03 13.63 10.42
CA ARG A 81 6.92 14.45 9.21
C ARG A 81 7.51 15.83 9.36
N HIS A 82 7.44 16.37 10.57
CA HIS A 82 7.91 17.72 10.82
C HIS A 82 8.39 17.86 12.27
N VAL A 83 9.52 18.53 12.44
CA VAL A 83 10.07 18.91 13.74
C VAL A 83 10.24 20.41 13.74
N SER A 84 9.62 21.09 14.69
CA SER A 84 9.80 22.52 14.95
C SER A 84 10.47 22.74 16.30
N THR A 85 10.73 23.99 16.68
CA THR A 85 11.32 24.33 18.00
C THR A 85 10.40 24.01 19.17
N GLU A 86 9.09 23.94 18.97
CA GLU A 86 8.09 23.78 20.04
C GLU A 86 7.33 22.46 19.95
N ALA A 87 7.13 21.94 18.72
CA ALA A 87 6.27 20.79 18.48
C ALA A 87 6.82 19.86 17.41
N ILE A 88 6.40 18.62 17.47
CA ILE A 88 6.65 17.58 16.48
C ILE A 88 5.32 17.09 15.90
N ILE A 89 5.30 16.85 14.61
CA ILE A 89 4.14 16.29 13.90
C ILE A 89 4.55 14.91 13.35
N TYR A 90 3.82 13.90 13.75
CA TYR A 90 4.02 12.55 13.28
C TYR A 90 2.70 11.89 12.86
N SER A 91 2.79 10.95 11.94
CA SER A 91 1.66 10.13 11.51
C SER A 91 1.62 8.84 12.35
N TRP A 92 0.45 8.57 12.90
CA TRP A 92 0.15 7.35 13.64
C TRP A 92 -1.21 6.80 13.18
N ARG A 93 -1.21 5.60 12.67
CA ARG A 93 -2.42 4.93 12.14
C ARG A 93 -3.22 5.83 11.19
N GLY A 94 -2.53 6.44 10.22
CA GLY A 94 -3.15 7.32 9.22
C GLY A 94 -3.67 8.66 9.77
N LYS A 95 -3.30 9.05 11.01
CA LYS A 95 -3.67 10.34 11.60
C LYS A 95 -2.45 11.15 11.98
N ASN A 96 -2.47 12.43 11.66
CA ASN A 96 -1.42 13.35 12.09
C ASN A 96 -1.64 13.77 13.55
N ILE A 97 -0.64 13.52 14.39
CA ILE A 97 -0.62 13.88 15.80
C ILE A 97 0.44 14.96 16.02
N THR A 98 0.09 15.98 16.75
CA THR A 98 1.02 17.04 17.16
C THR A 98 1.27 16.93 18.66
N LEU A 99 2.53 16.82 19.05
CA LEU A 99 2.96 16.84 20.45
C LEU A 99 4.00 17.94 20.68
N SER A 100 4.06 18.45 21.89
CA SER A 100 5.18 19.31 22.32
C SER A 100 6.46 18.48 22.44
N ILE A 101 7.62 19.10 22.19
CA ILE A 101 8.91 18.42 22.24
C ILE A 101 9.16 17.69 23.57
N PRO A 102 8.92 18.30 24.76
CA PRO A 102 9.14 17.59 26.02
C PRO A 102 8.33 16.32 26.17
N VAL A 103 7.04 16.34 25.77
CA VAL A 103 6.15 15.19 25.83
C VAL A 103 6.58 14.10 24.85
N PHE A 104 7.02 14.50 23.66
CA PHE A 104 7.55 13.54 22.68
C PHE A 104 8.83 12.85 23.19
N LEU A 105 9.79 13.61 23.73
CA LEU A 105 11.05 13.09 24.28
C LEU A 105 10.83 12.10 25.44
N GLU A 106 9.78 12.29 26.23
CA GLU A 106 9.41 11.35 27.30
C GLU A 106 8.96 10.00 26.73
N ARG A 107 8.14 10.01 25.67
CA ARG A 107 7.54 8.82 25.06
C ARG A 107 8.43 8.12 24.06
N TRP A 108 9.34 8.84 23.42
CA TRP A 108 10.27 8.33 22.44
C TRP A 108 11.34 7.47 23.07
N SER A 109 11.66 6.32 22.50
CA SER A 109 12.70 5.42 23.00
C SER A 109 14.13 5.83 22.67
N GLY A 110 14.34 6.77 21.75
CA GLY A 110 15.66 7.11 21.18
C GLY A 110 15.97 6.33 19.89
N ILE A 111 15.14 5.36 19.51
CA ILE A 111 15.32 4.58 18.28
C ILE A 111 14.73 5.35 17.09
N VAL A 112 15.51 5.43 16.02
CA VAL A 112 15.12 6.05 14.74
C VAL A 112 15.50 5.16 13.57
N LEU A 113 14.75 5.26 12.48
CA LEU A 113 15.12 4.79 11.16
C LEU A 113 15.13 5.99 10.22
N LEU A 114 16.32 6.35 9.79
CA LEU A 114 16.54 7.35 8.75
C LEU A 114 16.47 6.66 7.40
N PHE A 115 15.95 7.33 6.39
CA PHE A 115 15.85 6.79 5.05
C PHE A 115 15.92 7.91 4.01
N GLU A 116 16.51 7.58 2.89
CA GLU A 116 16.68 8.51 1.78
C GLU A 116 16.40 7.79 0.46
N SER A 117 15.68 8.47 -0.44
CA SER A 117 15.45 7.95 -1.78
C SER A 117 16.55 8.37 -2.73
N THR A 118 16.89 7.48 -3.64
CA THR A 118 17.83 7.74 -4.75
C THR A 118 17.05 7.74 -6.06
N ASP A 119 17.71 8.12 -7.17
CA ASP A 119 17.10 8.04 -8.51
C ASP A 119 16.72 6.60 -8.91
N GLU A 120 17.31 5.60 -8.27
CA GLU A 120 17.04 4.18 -8.48
C GLU A 120 15.95 3.63 -7.57
N SER A 121 15.43 4.44 -6.64
CA SER A 121 14.39 4.03 -5.70
C SER A 121 13.07 3.87 -6.42
N ILE A 122 12.65 2.61 -6.60
CA ILE A 122 11.42 2.24 -7.29
C ILE A 122 10.97 0.84 -6.84
N GLU A 123 9.70 0.54 -6.95
CA GLU A 123 9.20 -0.83 -6.81
C GLU A 123 9.89 -1.76 -7.81
N PRO A 124 10.46 -2.89 -7.38
CA PRO A 124 11.00 -3.90 -8.28
C PRO A 124 9.93 -4.36 -9.28
N ASP A 125 10.32 -4.49 -10.55
CA ASP A 125 9.44 -4.89 -11.64
C ASP A 125 8.16 -4.00 -11.78
N TYR A 126 8.23 -2.72 -11.35
CA TYR A 126 7.12 -1.76 -11.37
C TYR A 126 6.35 -1.73 -12.69
N LYS A 127 7.07 -1.77 -13.84
CA LYS A 127 6.45 -1.72 -15.17
C LYS A 127 5.55 -2.94 -15.42
N GLU A 128 5.97 -4.11 -14.95
CA GLU A 128 5.23 -5.36 -15.10
C GLU A 128 4.01 -5.37 -14.19
N HIS A 129 4.17 -5.01 -12.92
CA HIS A 129 3.07 -4.92 -11.97
C HIS A 129 2.03 -3.88 -12.39
N ARG A 130 2.47 -2.71 -12.85
CA ARG A 130 1.57 -1.68 -13.37
C ARG A 130 0.82 -2.14 -14.61
N LYS A 131 1.48 -2.85 -15.54
CA LYS A 131 0.83 -3.40 -16.73
C LYS A 131 -0.23 -4.44 -16.35
N GLU A 132 0.07 -5.28 -15.38
CA GLU A 132 -0.88 -6.29 -14.89
C GLU A 132 -2.08 -5.64 -14.20
N TYR A 133 -1.86 -4.66 -13.33
CA TYR A 133 -2.90 -3.86 -12.70
C TYR A 133 -3.82 -3.17 -13.74
N LEU A 134 -3.22 -2.53 -14.75
CA LEU A 134 -3.99 -1.91 -15.83
C LEU A 134 -4.79 -2.93 -16.64
N ARG A 135 -4.19 -4.09 -16.96
CA ARG A 135 -4.90 -5.18 -17.66
C ARG A 135 -6.11 -5.65 -16.87
N GLN A 136 -5.98 -5.87 -15.57
CA GLN A 136 -7.10 -6.27 -14.72
C GLN A 136 -8.21 -5.21 -14.70
N ARG A 137 -7.87 -3.94 -14.59
CA ARG A 137 -8.83 -2.84 -14.64
C ARG A 137 -9.55 -2.75 -15.99
N ILE A 138 -8.82 -2.94 -17.10
CA ILE A 138 -9.42 -2.95 -18.44
C ILE A 138 -10.40 -4.12 -18.58
N VAL A 139 -10.04 -5.32 -18.13
CA VAL A 139 -10.94 -6.47 -18.15
C VAL A 139 -12.21 -6.22 -17.35
N ILE A 140 -12.09 -5.67 -16.14
CA ILE A 140 -13.26 -5.31 -15.31
C ILE A 140 -14.11 -4.24 -16.01
N ALA A 141 -13.49 -3.20 -16.57
CA ALA A 141 -14.21 -2.14 -17.28
C ALA A 141 -14.95 -2.66 -18.53
N CYS A 142 -14.32 -3.51 -19.33
CA CYS A 142 -14.96 -4.16 -20.47
C CYS A 142 -16.14 -5.01 -20.04
N PHE A 143 -15.98 -5.71 -18.92
CA PHE A 143 -17.02 -6.55 -18.38
C PHE A 143 -18.23 -5.75 -17.87
N VAL A 144 -17.99 -4.67 -17.09
CA VAL A 144 -19.04 -3.75 -16.64
C VAL A 144 -19.74 -3.09 -17.83
N SER A 145 -18.99 -2.69 -18.85
CA SER A 145 -19.53 -2.12 -20.10
C SER A 145 -20.43 -3.12 -20.84
N LEU A 146 -20.03 -4.39 -20.91
CA LEU A 146 -20.83 -5.46 -21.51
C LEU A 146 -22.15 -5.65 -20.74
N LEU A 147 -22.10 -5.71 -19.41
CA LEU A 147 -23.29 -5.82 -18.58
C LEU A 147 -24.26 -4.65 -18.78
N LEU A 148 -23.73 -3.43 -18.77
CA LEU A 148 -24.54 -2.22 -18.97
C LEU A 148 -25.17 -2.21 -20.37
N SER A 149 -24.46 -2.68 -21.39
CA SER A 149 -24.98 -2.77 -22.76
C SER A 149 -26.10 -3.82 -22.87
N LEU A 150 -25.97 -4.96 -22.19
CA LEU A 150 -27.01 -5.99 -22.13
C LEU A 150 -28.27 -5.48 -21.43
N ILE A 151 -28.11 -4.77 -20.28
CA ILE A 151 -29.23 -4.16 -19.55
C ILE A 151 -29.90 -3.10 -20.44
N GLY A 152 -29.12 -2.24 -21.11
CA GLY A 152 -29.66 -1.23 -22.03
C GLY A 152 -30.42 -1.85 -23.19
N CYS A 153 -29.91 -2.92 -23.79
CA CYS A 153 -30.57 -3.67 -24.86
C CYS A 153 -31.87 -4.29 -24.37
N ALA A 154 -31.88 -4.88 -23.18
CA ALA A 154 -33.07 -5.47 -22.55
C ALA A 154 -34.17 -4.42 -22.30
N LEU A 155 -33.80 -3.22 -21.84
CA LEU A 155 -34.74 -2.11 -21.60
C LEU A 155 -35.34 -1.55 -22.90
N ILE A 156 -34.57 -1.52 -23.99
CA ILE A 156 -35.03 -1.00 -25.30
C ILE A 156 -35.92 -2.04 -26.01
N THR A 157 -35.60 -3.33 -25.90
CA THR A 157 -36.29 -4.41 -26.62
C THR A 157 -37.56 -4.90 -25.92
N ASN A 158 -37.91 -4.31 -24.77
CA ASN A 158 -38.99 -4.73 -23.86
C ASN A 158 -40.40 -4.50 -24.43
N ARG A 159 -40.67 -5.02 -25.65
CA ARG A 159 -42.00 -5.10 -26.23
C ARG A 159 -42.39 -6.56 -26.48
N GLY A 160 -42.47 -7.40 -25.43
CA GLY A 160 -43.14 -8.68 -25.50
C GLY A 160 -42.43 -9.94 -25.02
N MET A 161 -41.27 -9.85 -24.34
CA MET A 161 -40.68 -11.02 -23.70
C MET A 161 -40.94 -10.98 -22.18
N GLU A 162 -41.31 -12.13 -21.62
CA GLU A 162 -41.59 -12.27 -20.20
C GLU A 162 -40.34 -11.90 -19.36
N ILE A 163 -40.51 -11.05 -18.38
CA ILE A 163 -39.47 -10.54 -17.44
C ILE A 163 -38.63 -11.67 -16.82
N GLY A 164 -39.21 -12.86 -16.65
CA GLY A 164 -38.56 -14.05 -16.11
C GLY A 164 -37.37 -14.56 -16.91
N ILE A 165 -37.42 -14.52 -18.25
CA ILE A 165 -36.34 -15.01 -19.14
C ILE A 165 -35.14 -14.08 -19.05
N TRP A 166 -35.36 -12.78 -18.98
CA TRP A 166 -34.28 -11.78 -18.82
C TRP A 166 -33.62 -11.85 -17.47
N GLY A 167 -34.40 -12.12 -16.38
CA GLY A 167 -33.86 -12.35 -15.05
C GLY A 167 -32.93 -13.57 -14.99
N LEU A 168 -33.35 -14.68 -15.61
CA LEU A 168 -32.54 -15.90 -15.67
C LEU A 168 -31.25 -15.71 -16.47
N TRP A 169 -31.29 -14.98 -17.56
CA TRP A 169 -30.13 -14.62 -18.37
C TRP A 169 -29.17 -13.72 -17.61
N GLY A 170 -29.66 -12.71 -16.91
CA GLY A 170 -28.87 -11.81 -16.07
C GLY A 170 -28.11 -12.55 -14.98
N VAL A 171 -28.77 -13.46 -14.25
CA VAL A 171 -28.15 -14.26 -13.19
C VAL A 171 -27.05 -15.17 -13.75
N ASN A 172 -27.24 -15.79 -14.92
CA ASN A 172 -26.22 -16.63 -15.55
C ASN A 172 -25.00 -15.82 -16.01
N VAL A 173 -25.19 -14.62 -16.56
CA VAL A 173 -24.10 -13.72 -16.96
C VAL A 173 -23.32 -13.25 -15.73
N ILE A 174 -24.00 -12.90 -14.64
CA ILE A 174 -23.35 -12.54 -13.38
C ILE A 174 -22.54 -13.70 -12.80
N GLY A 175 -23.10 -14.91 -12.79
CA GLY A 175 -22.45 -16.12 -12.29
C GLY A 175 -21.21 -16.49 -13.12
N ALA A 176 -21.31 -16.49 -14.44
CA ALA A 176 -20.16 -16.75 -15.34
C ALA A 176 -19.03 -15.73 -15.13
N SER A 177 -19.38 -14.53 -14.78
CA SER A 177 -18.48 -13.43 -14.55
C SER A 177 -17.72 -13.53 -13.24
N PHE A 178 -18.42 -13.86 -12.18
CA PHE A 178 -17.78 -14.17 -10.90
C PHE A 178 -16.80 -15.34 -11.04
N CYS A 179 -17.18 -16.39 -11.75
CA CYS A 179 -16.28 -17.50 -12.06
C CYS A 179 -15.06 -17.08 -12.88
N GLY A 180 -15.25 -16.22 -13.88
CA GLY A 180 -14.14 -15.67 -14.68
C GLY A 180 -13.18 -14.80 -13.88
N ILE A 181 -13.67 -13.98 -12.96
CA ILE A 181 -12.84 -13.15 -12.05
C ILE A 181 -12.09 -14.03 -11.05
N LEU A 182 -12.74 -15.03 -10.46
CA LEU A 182 -12.10 -15.96 -9.52
C LEU A 182 -11.01 -16.79 -10.22
N LEU A 183 -11.30 -17.34 -11.39
CA LEU A 183 -10.33 -18.08 -12.20
C LEU A 183 -9.15 -17.20 -12.63
N SER A 184 -9.40 -15.96 -13.03
CA SER A 184 -8.31 -15.05 -13.39
C SER A 184 -7.45 -14.66 -12.19
N ARG A 185 -8.02 -14.60 -10.99
CA ARG A 185 -7.28 -14.38 -9.74
C ARG A 185 -6.42 -15.58 -9.37
N GLU A 186 -6.93 -16.80 -9.53
CA GLU A 186 -6.25 -18.03 -9.14
C GLU A 186 -5.15 -18.40 -10.15
N ILE A 187 -5.39 -18.25 -11.44
CA ILE A 187 -4.42 -18.56 -12.50
C ILE A 187 -3.31 -17.49 -12.59
N LEU A 188 -3.60 -16.23 -12.29
CA LEU A 188 -2.65 -15.12 -12.37
C LEU A 188 -1.95 -14.79 -11.05
N GLY A 189 -2.48 -15.24 -9.91
CA GLY A 189 -1.99 -14.86 -8.57
C GLY A 189 -1.11 -15.89 -7.88
N SER A 190 -1.10 -17.16 -8.31
CA SER A 190 -0.59 -18.24 -7.47
C SER A 190 0.90 -18.59 -7.68
N ASP A 191 1.46 -18.59 -8.89
CA ASP A 191 2.67 -19.39 -9.09
C ASP A 191 3.99 -18.65 -9.29
N LYS A 192 4.03 -17.35 -9.57
CA LYS A 192 5.30 -16.69 -9.91
C LYS A 192 6.01 -16.02 -8.74
N TYR A 193 5.29 -15.57 -7.73
CA TYR A 193 5.86 -14.73 -6.67
C TYR A 193 6.21 -15.50 -5.40
N VAL A 194 5.42 -16.50 -5.03
CA VAL A 194 5.67 -17.32 -3.82
C VAL A 194 6.96 -18.15 -3.97
N ASN A 195 7.24 -18.67 -5.16
CA ASN A 195 8.45 -19.47 -5.40
C ASN A 195 9.74 -18.66 -5.45
N LYS A 196 9.69 -17.36 -5.77
CA LYS A 196 10.89 -16.52 -5.81
C LYS A 196 11.31 -16.01 -4.43
N ILE A 197 10.35 -15.91 -3.49
CA ILE A 197 10.63 -15.49 -2.11
C ILE A 197 11.14 -16.66 -1.25
N CYS A 198 10.72 -17.89 -1.56
CA CYS A 198 11.19 -19.09 -0.84
C CYS A 198 12.54 -19.62 -1.33
N SER A 199 13.14 -19.06 -2.37
CA SER A 199 14.43 -19.50 -2.94
C SER A 199 15.61 -18.55 -2.61
N LEU A 200 15.41 -17.58 -1.74
CA LEU A 200 16.43 -16.73 -1.11
C LEU A 200 16.58 -17.11 0.36
#